data_c8f77ad04b485e38dcbaa0be7a603cc5
#
_entry.id   c8f77ad04b485e38dcbaa0be7a603cc5
#
_cell.length_a   1.000
_cell.length_b   1.000
_cell.length_c   1.000
_cell.angle_alpha   90.00
_cell.angle_beta   90.00
_cell.angle_gamma   90.00
#
_symmetry.space_group_name_H-M   'P 1'
#
loop_
_entity.id
_entity.type
_entity.pdbx_description
1 polymer ?
#
loop_
_entity_poly.entity_id
_entity_poly.type
_entity_poly.pdbx_seq_one_letter_code
_entity_poly.pdbx_strand_id
1 'polypeptide(L)'
;GNINSLATQLAQVNDRIAAAGSDGNQLPNDLLDQRGYLVSQLNAQVKVTAVPQSDGTLNVFIGSGQSLVVGGAVLGLDATASPDDPANLELALVTDNATIPLPSSIFQGGKLGGLLAFRDQTLDKAQNTFGRVVTTLAQTFNDQHRLGQDLNGALGTDYFRVPQPSVQARSTNLGDGVLTATIDDATQLSVSDFRVTYSGGNWTVRRLPEGTENVYGSLPQTFDGITLDLPSGTPQDGDMYLVQPTRYAGRDIDVLVTDPALVAAAAPVRTTAALTNNGNAKITQGVVSDVTDLPLPSPVTFTYDQAANEWAVSGASPAAGPFTYTSGADITFNGLTFQITGTPADGDSFTLSNNNQGVADNRNALLLGRLQTTPTVAGGSANYQSAYSQLVSQVGNDTREIEVQSQAQQILVKTATDAEQAFSGVNLDEEAANLVRFQQAYQASAKVLQIATELFDQILQFGN
;
A
#
# COMPACT_ATOMS: atom_id res chain seq x y z
N GLY A 1 14.08 20.44 -9.99
CA GLY A 1 15.25 19.72 -9.51
C GLY A 1 16.20 19.27 -10.62
N ASN A 2 16.94 18.17 -10.39
CA ASN A 2 18.03 17.71 -11.29
C ASN A 2 17.58 17.48 -12.75
N ILE A 3 16.39 16.93 -12.99
CA ILE A 3 15.86 16.70 -14.34
C ILE A 3 15.73 18.03 -15.09
N ASN A 4 15.13 19.05 -14.48
CA ASN A 4 14.97 20.35 -15.10
C ASN A 4 16.31 21.01 -15.39
N SER A 5 17.28 20.91 -14.47
CA SER A 5 18.64 21.43 -14.68
C SER A 5 19.35 20.77 -15.86
N LEU A 6 19.26 19.43 -15.96
CA LEU A 6 19.83 18.69 -17.10
C LEU A 6 19.13 19.03 -18.41
N ALA A 7 17.80 19.17 -18.39
CA ALA A 7 17.03 19.60 -19.57
C ALA A 7 17.43 21.01 -20.06
N THR A 8 17.61 21.93 -19.12
CA THR A 8 18.07 23.31 -19.45
C THR A 8 19.47 23.30 -20.04
N GLN A 9 20.39 22.54 -19.46
CA GLN A 9 21.76 22.42 -20.00
C GLN A 9 21.74 21.80 -21.41
N LEU A 10 20.90 20.78 -21.63
CA LEU A 10 20.74 20.14 -22.93
C LEU A 10 20.19 21.12 -23.99
N ALA A 11 19.19 21.94 -23.64
CA ALA A 11 18.64 22.97 -24.51
C ALA A 11 19.71 24.00 -24.90
N GLN A 12 20.53 24.43 -23.94
CA GLN A 12 21.66 25.37 -24.21
C GLN A 12 22.71 24.74 -25.16
N VAL A 13 22.99 23.44 -25.01
CA VAL A 13 23.90 22.75 -25.95
C VAL A 13 23.26 22.61 -27.32
N ASN A 14 21.95 22.33 -27.40
CA ASN A 14 21.23 22.33 -28.68
C ASN A 14 21.34 23.69 -29.41
N ASP A 15 21.11 24.81 -28.70
CA ASP A 15 21.23 26.14 -29.28
C ASP A 15 22.63 26.41 -29.83
N ARG A 16 23.66 25.97 -29.10
CA ARG A 16 25.07 26.12 -29.57
C ARG A 16 25.38 25.24 -30.78
N ILE A 17 24.81 24.02 -30.84
CA ILE A 17 24.93 23.11 -31.98
C ILE A 17 24.22 23.70 -33.21
N ALA A 18 22.99 24.21 -33.06
CA ALA A 18 22.24 24.84 -34.15
C ALA A 18 22.98 26.08 -34.71
N ALA A 19 23.54 26.92 -33.82
CA ALA A 19 24.31 28.06 -34.21
C ALA A 19 25.60 27.67 -34.99
N ALA A 20 26.33 26.65 -34.56
CA ALA A 20 27.52 26.16 -35.25
C ALA A 20 27.22 25.50 -36.60
N GLY A 21 26.07 24.80 -36.71
CA GLY A 21 25.61 24.13 -37.94
C GLY A 21 25.13 25.13 -39.02
N SER A 22 24.67 26.33 -38.64
CA SER A 22 24.18 27.35 -39.57
C SER A 22 25.29 27.93 -40.47
N ASP A 23 26.55 27.86 -40.06
CA ASP A 23 27.69 28.39 -40.80
C ASP A 23 28.26 27.40 -41.82
N GLY A 24 27.64 26.25 -42.05
CA GLY A 24 28.05 25.20 -42.98
C GLY A 24 29.36 24.48 -42.60
N ASN A 25 29.84 24.68 -41.38
CA ASN A 25 30.99 24.00 -40.83
C ASN A 25 30.57 22.63 -40.25
N GLN A 26 31.56 21.72 -40.13
CA GLN A 26 31.35 20.45 -39.46
C GLN A 26 30.93 20.70 -38.00
N LEU A 27 29.90 19.99 -37.52
CA LEU A 27 29.41 20.11 -36.13
C LEU A 27 30.57 19.86 -35.15
N PRO A 28 30.70 20.68 -34.09
CA PRO A 28 31.76 20.53 -33.09
C PRO A 28 31.59 19.24 -32.30
N ASN A 29 32.53 18.32 -32.36
CA ASN A 29 32.45 17.00 -31.68
C ASN A 29 32.35 17.16 -30.17
N ASP A 30 33.00 18.15 -29.57
CA ASP A 30 32.92 18.44 -28.13
C ASP A 30 31.50 18.77 -27.64
N LEU A 31 30.73 19.49 -28.47
CA LEU A 31 29.31 19.75 -28.17
C LEU A 31 28.43 18.51 -28.35
N LEU A 32 28.75 17.67 -29.33
CA LEU A 32 28.04 16.40 -29.54
C LEU A 32 28.30 15.43 -28.37
N ASP A 33 29.53 15.36 -27.88
CA ASP A 33 29.91 14.55 -26.73
C ASP A 33 29.25 15.08 -25.44
N GLN A 34 29.26 16.41 -25.23
CA GLN A 34 28.57 17.03 -24.10
C GLN A 34 27.07 16.74 -24.14
N ARG A 35 26.44 16.79 -25.32
CA ARG A 35 25.04 16.48 -25.53
C ARG A 35 24.74 15.02 -25.19
N GLY A 36 25.54 14.08 -25.71
CA GLY A 36 25.45 12.64 -25.43
C GLY A 36 25.54 12.35 -23.91
N TYR A 37 26.50 12.98 -23.25
CA TYR A 37 26.64 12.88 -21.80
C TYR A 37 25.40 13.38 -21.04
N LEU A 38 24.86 14.55 -21.39
CA LEU A 38 23.65 15.10 -20.75
C LEU A 38 22.42 14.22 -20.97
N VAL A 39 22.26 13.66 -22.18
CA VAL A 39 21.17 12.69 -22.46
C VAL A 39 21.33 11.45 -21.61
N SER A 40 22.54 10.91 -21.46
CA SER A 40 22.82 9.76 -20.60
C SER A 40 22.50 10.05 -19.13
N GLN A 41 22.91 11.21 -18.61
CA GLN A 41 22.59 11.64 -17.24
C GLN A 41 21.09 11.84 -17.03
N LEU A 42 20.39 12.39 -18.02
CA LEU A 42 18.95 12.58 -17.99
C LEU A 42 18.22 11.22 -18.00
N ASN A 43 18.67 10.29 -18.85
CA ASN A 43 18.12 8.93 -18.92
C ASN A 43 18.31 8.13 -17.62
N ALA A 44 19.38 8.39 -16.88
CA ALA A 44 19.58 7.80 -15.55
C ALA A 44 18.56 8.32 -14.52
N GLN A 45 18.06 9.55 -14.66
CA GLN A 45 17.03 10.11 -13.77
C GLN A 45 15.62 9.68 -14.18
N VAL A 46 15.33 9.77 -15.48
CA VAL A 46 14.03 9.42 -16.08
C VAL A 46 14.27 8.87 -17.48
N LYS A 47 13.62 7.79 -17.86
CA LYS A 47 13.74 7.23 -19.21
C LYS A 47 13.36 8.29 -20.24
N VAL A 48 14.26 8.56 -21.18
CA VAL A 48 14.06 9.53 -22.26
C VAL A 48 14.14 8.86 -23.62
N THR A 49 13.43 9.45 -24.59
CA THR A 49 13.58 9.18 -26.02
C THR A 49 14.12 10.43 -26.68
N ALA A 50 15.30 10.32 -27.28
CA ALA A 50 15.94 11.43 -27.99
C ALA A 50 15.75 11.26 -29.51
N VAL A 51 15.26 12.30 -30.18
CA VAL A 51 14.96 12.31 -31.63
C VAL A 51 15.81 13.40 -32.31
N PRO A 52 16.79 13.01 -33.15
CA PRO A 52 17.59 13.94 -33.89
C PRO A 52 16.76 14.80 -34.87
N GLN A 53 17.12 16.08 -35.00
CA GLN A 53 16.52 17.01 -35.92
C GLN A 53 17.50 17.33 -37.06
N SER A 54 16.96 17.85 -38.17
CA SER A 54 17.75 18.17 -39.36
C SER A 54 18.77 19.31 -39.16
N ASP A 55 18.57 20.14 -38.13
CA ASP A 55 19.47 21.21 -37.72
C ASP A 55 20.59 20.77 -36.78
N GLY A 56 20.68 19.45 -36.50
CA GLY A 56 21.64 18.84 -35.59
C GLY A 56 21.24 18.88 -34.13
N THR A 57 20.08 19.47 -33.75
CA THR A 57 19.56 19.45 -32.38
C THR A 57 18.92 18.10 -32.03
N LEU A 58 18.65 17.89 -30.73
CA LEU A 58 17.86 16.74 -30.23
C LEU A 58 16.60 17.23 -29.55
N ASN A 59 15.45 16.71 -29.97
CA ASN A 59 14.25 16.77 -29.16
C ASN A 59 14.25 15.62 -28.20
N VAL A 60 13.89 15.88 -26.94
CA VAL A 60 13.85 14.87 -25.87
C VAL A 60 12.46 14.77 -25.29
N PHE A 61 11.97 13.52 -25.25
CA PHE A 61 10.66 13.17 -24.76
C PHE A 61 10.79 12.25 -23.54
N ILE A 62 9.86 12.35 -22.61
CA ILE A 62 9.75 11.51 -21.42
C ILE A 62 8.43 10.73 -21.44
N GLY A 63 8.35 9.69 -20.64
CA GLY A 63 7.12 8.90 -20.47
C GLY A 63 6.62 8.33 -21.79
N SER A 64 5.35 8.58 -22.10
CA SER A 64 4.68 8.12 -23.34
C SER A 64 4.76 9.09 -24.51
N GLY A 65 5.71 10.03 -24.48
CA GLY A 65 5.93 11.00 -25.57
C GLY A 65 5.73 12.47 -25.17
N GLN A 66 5.71 12.78 -23.87
CA GLN A 66 5.67 14.15 -23.37
C GLN A 66 6.99 14.85 -23.67
N SER A 67 6.92 16.00 -24.34
CA SER A 67 8.08 16.81 -24.66
C SER A 67 8.72 17.35 -23.38
N LEU A 68 10.04 17.18 -23.23
CA LEU A 68 10.83 17.78 -22.17
C LEU A 68 11.75 18.87 -22.72
N VAL A 69 12.41 18.60 -23.87
CA VAL A 69 13.24 19.55 -24.57
C VAL A 69 12.86 19.55 -26.05
N VAL A 70 12.58 20.71 -26.64
CA VAL A 70 12.29 20.87 -28.06
C VAL A 70 13.15 22.03 -28.58
N GLY A 71 14.19 21.69 -29.38
CA GLY A 71 15.20 22.66 -29.73
C GLY A 71 15.86 23.29 -28.51
N GLY A 72 15.77 24.61 -28.38
CA GLY A 72 16.21 25.38 -27.21
C GLY A 72 15.18 25.58 -26.11
N ALA A 73 13.94 25.10 -26.30
CA ALA A 73 12.86 25.24 -25.31
C ALA A 73 12.78 24.06 -24.34
N VAL A 74 12.54 24.36 -23.06
CA VAL A 74 12.40 23.37 -21.99
C VAL A 74 11.00 23.44 -21.39
N LEU A 75 10.35 22.30 -21.27
CA LEU A 75 9.13 22.13 -20.48
C LEU A 75 9.50 21.56 -19.11
N GLY A 76 9.19 22.32 -18.05
CA GLY A 76 9.56 21.95 -16.68
C GLY A 76 8.74 20.80 -16.13
N LEU A 77 9.34 20.00 -15.25
CA LEU A 77 8.64 19.04 -14.41
C LEU A 77 8.57 19.58 -12.98
N ASP A 78 7.39 19.48 -12.36
CA ASP A 78 7.21 19.81 -10.95
C ASP A 78 6.45 18.71 -10.22
N ALA A 79 6.55 18.69 -8.90
CA ALA A 79 5.81 17.80 -8.04
C ALA A 79 4.62 18.55 -7.43
N THR A 80 3.42 18.11 -7.76
CA THR A 80 2.17 18.73 -7.29
C THR A 80 1.38 17.71 -6.47
N ALA A 81 0.46 18.20 -5.62
CA ALA A 81 -0.48 17.29 -4.96
C ALA A 81 -1.31 16.55 -6.02
N SER A 82 -1.49 15.24 -5.81
CA SER A 82 -2.34 14.44 -6.70
C SER A 82 -3.78 14.96 -6.66
N PRO A 83 -4.44 15.13 -7.79
CA PRO A 83 -5.86 15.46 -7.81
C PRO A 83 -6.74 14.42 -7.11
N ASP A 84 -6.36 13.15 -7.18
CA ASP A 84 -7.12 12.03 -6.61
C ASP A 84 -6.77 11.78 -5.13
N ASP A 85 -5.53 12.08 -4.71
CA ASP A 85 -5.04 11.88 -3.34
C ASP A 85 -4.10 13.02 -2.94
N PRO A 86 -4.60 14.08 -2.31
CA PRO A 86 -3.80 15.25 -1.93
C PRO A 86 -2.65 14.93 -0.95
N ALA A 87 -2.69 13.79 -0.26
CA ALA A 87 -1.60 13.33 0.61
C ALA A 87 -0.39 12.81 -0.19
N ASN A 88 -0.57 12.49 -1.46
CA ASN A 88 0.46 12.01 -2.37
C ASN A 88 0.87 13.09 -3.38
N LEU A 89 2.15 13.06 -3.77
CA LEU A 89 2.67 13.89 -4.83
C LEU A 89 2.63 13.15 -6.17
N GLU A 90 2.16 13.83 -7.20
CA GLU A 90 2.27 13.45 -8.60
C GLU A 90 3.17 14.41 -9.35
N LEU A 91 3.72 13.94 -10.46
CA LEU A 91 4.48 14.79 -11.36
C LEU A 91 3.53 15.53 -12.28
N ALA A 92 3.88 16.77 -12.55
CA ALA A 92 3.17 17.59 -13.52
C ALA A 92 4.14 18.23 -14.51
N LEU A 93 3.70 18.37 -15.74
CA LEU A 93 4.39 19.17 -16.75
C LEU A 93 3.97 20.63 -16.55
N VAL A 94 4.97 21.50 -16.37
CA VAL A 94 4.73 22.93 -16.19
C VAL A 94 5.01 23.64 -17.50
N THR A 95 4.00 24.33 -17.99
CA THR A 95 4.07 25.25 -19.13
C THR A 95 3.80 26.67 -18.65
N ASP A 96 4.06 27.66 -19.48
CA ASP A 96 3.81 29.09 -19.16
C ASP A 96 2.35 29.36 -18.71
N ASN A 97 1.41 28.53 -19.16
CA ASN A 97 -0.04 28.78 -18.97
C ASN A 97 -0.75 27.68 -18.18
N ALA A 98 -0.10 26.54 -17.91
CA ALA A 98 -0.78 25.41 -17.27
C ALA A 98 0.19 24.47 -16.54
N THR A 99 -0.32 23.86 -15.47
CA THR A 99 0.31 22.70 -14.82
C THR A 99 -0.55 21.48 -15.13
N ILE A 100 0.02 20.51 -15.84
CA ILE A 100 -0.68 19.32 -16.34
C ILE A 100 -0.20 18.11 -15.55
N PRO A 101 -1.04 17.54 -14.64
CA PRO A 101 -0.67 16.33 -13.91
C PRO A 101 -0.38 15.17 -14.88
N LEU A 102 0.65 14.41 -14.57
CA LEU A 102 1.08 13.25 -15.34
C LEU A 102 0.95 11.99 -14.47
N PRO A 103 0.17 10.99 -14.91
CA PRO A 103 0.02 9.77 -14.12
C PRO A 103 1.36 9.03 -13.96
N SER A 104 1.60 8.46 -12.79
CA SER A 104 2.86 7.74 -12.47
C SER A 104 3.16 6.61 -13.46
N SER A 105 2.13 5.99 -14.03
CA SER A 105 2.23 4.87 -14.97
C SER A 105 2.98 5.18 -16.26
N ILE A 106 3.10 6.45 -16.66
CA ILE A 106 3.85 6.82 -17.85
C ILE A 106 5.37 6.88 -17.62
N PHE A 107 5.81 7.01 -16.36
CA PHE A 107 7.22 7.08 -16.02
C PHE A 107 7.80 5.69 -15.81
N GLN A 108 8.40 5.13 -16.86
CA GLN A 108 9.06 3.84 -16.83
C GLN A 108 10.57 4.02 -16.91
N GLY A 109 11.32 3.31 -16.07
CA GLY A 109 12.78 3.37 -16.05
C GLY A 109 13.38 4.65 -15.48
N GLY A 110 14.70 4.66 -15.34
CA GLY A 110 15.41 5.66 -14.59
C GLY A 110 15.10 5.64 -13.09
N LYS A 111 15.78 6.48 -12.33
CA LYS A 111 15.59 6.56 -10.86
C LYS A 111 14.16 6.94 -10.49
N LEU A 112 13.56 7.87 -11.22
CA LEU A 112 12.19 8.34 -10.97
C LEU A 112 11.16 7.24 -11.20
N GLY A 113 11.22 6.54 -12.34
CA GLY A 113 10.32 5.43 -12.63
C GLY A 113 10.42 4.30 -11.60
N GLY A 114 11.65 3.99 -11.15
CA GLY A 114 11.86 2.99 -10.10
C GLY A 114 11.22 3.39 -8.75
N LEU A 115 11.34 4.67 -8.35
CA LEU A 115 10.72 5.17 -7.11
C LEU A 115 9.19 5.15 -7.17
N LEU A 116 8.60 5.55 -8.31
CA LEU A 116 7.16 5.51 -8.50
C LEU A 116 6.63 4.07 -8.53
N ALA A 117 7.31 3.17 -9.23
CA ALA A 117 6.96 1.76 -9.25
C ALA A 117 7.06 1.12 -7.86
N PHE A 118 8.10 1.42 -7.08
CA PHE A 118 8.22 0.97 -5.70
C PHE A 118 7.07 1.45 -4.82
N ARG A 119 6.70 2.73 -4.92
CA ARG A 119 5.55 3.28 -4.20
C ARG A 119 4.27 2.51 -4.56
N ASP A 120 3.92 2.49 -5.85
CA ASP A 120 2.61 2.04 -6.30
C ASP A 120 2.46 0.49 -6.23
N GLN A 121 3.54 -0.28 -6.43
CA GLN A 121 3.49 -1.74 -6.53
C GLN A 121 3.91 -2.46 -5.24
N THR A 122 4.80 -1.87 -4.45
CA THR A 122 5.35 -2.52 -3.24
C THR A 122 4.87 -1.85 -1.96
N LEU A 123 5.11 -0.54 -1.81
CA LEU A 123 4.83 0.18 -0.56
C LEU A 123 3.33 0.24 -0.28
N ASP A 124 2.53 0.67 -1.25
CA ASP A 124 1.09 0.83 -1.11
C ASP A 124 0.41 -0.51 -0.80
N LYS A 125 0.82 -1.57 -1.50
CA LYS A 125 0.31 -2.91 -1.27
C LYS A 125 0.71 -3.47 0.10
N ALA A 126 1.94 -3.22 0.54
CA ALA A 126 2.40 -3.63 1.86
C ALA A 126 1.66 -2.90 2.98
N GLN A 127 1.42 -1.59 2.82
CA GLN A 127 0.64 -0.78 3.76
C GLN A 127 -0.80 -1.28 3.86
N ASN A 128 -1.47 -1.54 2.74
CA ASN A 128 -2.84 -2.08 2.73
C ASN A 128 -2.90 -3.47 3.38
N THR A 129 -1.93 -4.35 3.07
CA THR A 129 -1.88 -5.69 3.67
C THR A 129 -1.67 -5.64 5.18
N PHE A 130 -0.74 -4.80 5.63
CA PHE A 130 -0.50 -4.59 7.07
C PHE A 130 -1.72 -3.96 7.74
N GLY A 131 -2.29 -2.93 7.11
CA GLY A 131 -3.47 -2.23 7.61
C GLY A 131 -4.67 -3.15 7.75
N ARG A 132 -4.90 -4.08 6.82
CA ARG A 132 -5.94 -5.10 6.95
C ARG A 132 -5.75 -5.95 8.22
N VAL A 133 -4.52 -6.44 8.47
CA VAL A 133 -4.23 -7.25 9.67
C VAL A 133 -4.50 -6.44 10.94
N VAL A 134 -4.05 -5.19 10.98
CA VAL A 134 -4.22 -4.28 12.12
C VAL A 134 -5.70 -3.97 12.37
N THR A 135 -6.45 -3.67 11.33
CA THR A 135 -7.89 -3.36 11.45
C THR A 135 -8.69 -4.57 11.91
N THR A 136 -8.41 -5.75 11.32
CA THR A 136 -9.06 -7.00 11.75
C THR A 136 -8.72 -7.32 13.20
N LEU A 137 -7.46 -7.16 13.61
CA LEU A 137 -7.06 -7.32 15.02
C LEU A 137 -7.85 -6.37 15.93
N ALA A 138 -7.92 -5.09 15.60
CA ALA A 138 -8.58 -4.09 16.43
C ALA A 138 -10.07 -4.39 16.60
N GLN A 139 -10.79 -4.67 15.51
CA GLN A 139 -12.21 -4.92 15.54
C GLN A 139 -12.53 -6.25 16.28
N THR A 140 -11.91 -7.35 15.88
CA THR A 140 -12.24 -8.67 16.49
C THR A 140 -11.82 -8.75 17.96
N PHE A 141 -10.74 -8.05 18.35
CA PHE A 141 -10.36 -7.94 19.76
C PHE A 141 -11.40 -7.12 20.54
N ASN A 142 -11.84 -5.98 20.01
CA ASN A 142 -12.88 -5.17 20.62
C ASN A 142 -14.20 -5.96 20.78
N ASP A 143 -14.60 -6.68 19.73
CA ASP A 143 -15.83 -7.49 19.77
C ASP A 143 -15.76 -8.52 20.90
N GLN A 144 -14.64 -9.22 21.05
CA GLN A 144 -14.46 -10.17 22.15
C GLN A 144 -14.30 -9.46 23.50
N HIS A 145 -13.61 -8.31 23.56
CA HIS A 145 -13.41 -7.58 24.81
C HIS A 145 -14.72 -7.04 25.39
N ARG A 146 -15.65 -6.58 24.54
CA ARG A 146 -16.99 -6.14 24.95
C ARG A 146 -17.84 -7.24 25.55
N LEU A 147 -17.57 -8.53 25.20
CA LEU A 147 -18.27 -9.69 25.76
C LEU A 147 -17.78 -10.09 27.15
N GLY A 148 -16.73 -9.46 27.64
CA GLY A 148 -16.14 -9.69 28.95
C GLY A 148 -16.58 -8.71 30.01
N GLN A 149 -16.02 -8.89 31.20
CA GLN A 149 -16.19 -8.05 32.37
C GLN A 149 -14.83 -7.69 32.94
N ASP A 150 -14.65 -6.44 33.34
CA ASP A 150 -13.42 -5.91 33.96
C ASP A 150 -13.35 -6.23 35.48
N LEU A 151 -12.28 -5.81 36.15
CA LEU A 151 -12.11 -6.01 37.58
C LEU A 151 -13.08 -5.21 38.45
N ASN A 152 -13.74 -4.17 37.91
CA ASN A 152 -14.73 -3.35 38.59
C ASN A 152 -16.15 -3.92 38.45
N GLY A 153 -16.31 -4.98 37.64
CA GLY A 153 -17.61 -5.59 37.36
C GLY A 153 -18.37 -4.91 36.22
N ALA A 154 -17.74 -4.00 35.48
CA ALA A 154 -18.30 -3.36 34.31
C ALA A 154 -18.04 -4.20 33.04
N LEU A 155 -18.96 -4.14 32.09
CA LEU A 155 -18.76 -4.76 30.76
C LEU A 155 -17.58 -4.09 30.04
N GLY A 156 -16.87 -4.87 29.23
CA GLY A 156 -15.74 -4.38 28.43
C GLY A 156 -16.18 -3.34 27.42
N THR A 157 -15.27 -2.41 27.16
CA THR A 157 -15.39 -1.36 26.13
C THR A 157 -14.44 -1.64 24.97
N ASP A 158 -14.33 -0.74 24.01
CA ASP A 158 -13.31 -0.84 22.98
C ASP A 158 -11.92 -0.76 23.59
N TYR A 159 -11.10 -1.77 23.33
CA TYR A 159 -9.70 -1.81 23.77
C TYR A 159 -8.80 -1.04 22.82
N PHE A 160 -9.05 -1.16 21.52
CA PHE A 160 -8.35 -0.45 20.47
C PHE A 160 -9.27 0.56 19.78
N ARG A 161 -8.68 1.67 19.34
CA ARG A 161 -9.31 2.51 18.33
C ARG A 161 -9.27 1.77 16.99
N VAL A 162 -10.43 1.46 16.41
CA VAL A 162 -10.51 0.88 15.07
C VAL A 162 -10.18 1.98 14.06
N PRO A 163 -9.13 1.80 13.23
CA PRO A 163 -8.81 2.77 12.18
C PRO A 163 -9.96 2.93 11.19
N GLN A 164 -10.22 4.17 10.78
CA GLN A 164 -11.27 4.48 9.82
C GLN A 164 -10.72 4.53 8.39
N PRO A 165 -11.54 4.17 7.38
CA PRO A 165 -11.19 4.35 5.98
C PRO A 165 -10.91 5.82 5.65
N SER A 166 -9.90 6.06 4.81
CA SER A 166 -9.68 7.37 4.21
C SER A 166 -10.52 7.50 2.93
N VAL A 167 -11.30 8.56 2.83
CA VAL A 167 -12.07 8.91 1.62
C VAL A 167 -11.65 10.29 1.17
N GLN A 168 -11.16 10.40 -0.07
CA GLN A 168 -10.69 11.65 -0.65
C GLN A 168 -11.50 11.96 -1.91
N ALA A 169 -12.16 13.12 -1.91
CA ALA A 169 -12.79 13.64 -3.11
C ALA A 169 -11.71 14.22 -4.04
N ARG A 170 -11.82 13.93 -5.33
CA ARG A 170 -10.92 14.49 -6.32
C ARG A 170 -11.04 16.03 -6.33
N SER A 171 -9.91 16.73 -6.36
CA SER A 171 -9.86 18.19 -6.30
C SER A 171 -10.55 18.89 -7.48
N THR A 172 -10.84 18.17 -8.55
CA THR A 172 -11.53 18.66 -9.75
C THR A 172 -12.99 18.27 -9.83
N ASN A 173 -13.57 17.68 -8.77
CA ASN A 173 -14.99 17.39 -8.71
C ASN A 173 -15.81 18.69 -8.82
N LEU A 174 -16.93 18.61 -9.49
CA LEU A 174 -17.84 19.73 -9.69
C LEU A 174 -18.99 19.73 -8.70
N GLY A 175 -19.38 18.55 -8.19
CA GLY A 175 -20.38 18.40 -7.14
C GLY A 175 -19.80 18.63 -5.75
N ASP A 176 -20.69 18.78 -4.77
CA ASP A 176 -20.38 18.93 -3.35
C ASP A 176 -20.68 17.65 -2.53
N GLY A 177 -20.82 16.51 -3.21
CA GLY A 177 -21.09 15.21 -2.58
C GLY A 177 -20.00 14.81 -1.61
N VAL A 178 -20.38 14.50 -0.36
CA VAL A 178 -19.47 14.01 0.68
C VAL A 178 -19.65 12.50 0.80
N LEU A 179 -18.73 11.74 0.22
CA LEU A 179 -18.72 10.29 0.33
C LEU A 179 -18.02 9.89 1.62
N THR A 180 -18.56 8.90 2.33
CA THR A 180 -17.97 8.30 3.53
C THR A 180 -17.88 6.79 3.39
N ALA A 181 -16.93 6.19 4.12
CA ALA A 181 -16.80 4.75 4.22
C ALA A 181 -16.64 4.36 5.68
N THR A 182 -17.32 3.28 6.09
CA THR A 182 -17.20 2.67 7.42
C THR A 182 -16.77 1.22 7.28
N ILE A 183 -16.07 0.68 8.29
CA ILE A 183 -15.74 -0.74 8.37
C ILE A 183 -16.80 -1.42 9.20
N ASP A 184 -17.59 -2.28 8.56
CA ASP A 184 -18.64 -3.03 9.22
C ASP A 184 -18.13 -4.42 9.65
N ASP A 185 -17.37 -5.07 8.79
CA ASP A 185 -16.78 -6.39 9.06
C ASP A 185 -15.32 -6.43 8.58
N ALA A 186 -14.39 -6.19 9.51
CA ALA A 186 -12.96 -6.21 9.21
C ALA A 186 -12.45 -7.59 8.77
N THR A 187 -13.19 -8.67 9.05
CA THR A 187 -12.80 -10.02 8.63
C THR A 187 -12.90 -10.19 7.11
N GLN A 188 -13.79 -9.43 6.45
CA GLN A 188 -14.03 -9.47 5.00
C GLN A 188 -13.17 -8.47 4.22
N LEU A 189 -12.36 -7.64 4.89
CA LEU A 189 -11.55 -6.63 4.21
C LEU A 189 -10.60 -7.23 3.17
N SER A 190 -10.60 -6.64 1.99
CA SER A 190 -9.57 -6.85 0.96
C SER A 190 -8.34 -5.98 1.21
N VAL A 191 -7.30 -6.13 0.39
CA VAL A 191 -6.11 -5.26 0.39
C VAL A 191 -6.19 -4.15 -0.67
N SER A 192 -7.36 -3.97 -1.27
CA SER A 192 -7.55 -3.06 -2.38
C SER A 192 -7.98 -1.68 -1.90
N ASP A 193 -7.51 -0.66 -2.60
CA ASP A 193 -8.15 0.65 -2.61
C ASP A 193 -9.24 0.66 -3.68
N PHE A 194 -10.14 1.64 -3.61
CA PHE A 194 -11.23 1.74 -4.56
C PHE A 194 -11.30 3.15 -5.15
N ARG A 195 -11.48 3.21 -6.48
CA ARG A 195 -11.90 4.43 -7.16
C ARG A 195 -13.40 4.37 -7.36
N VAL A 196 -14.10 5.36 -6.83
CA VAL A 196 -15.56 5.48 -6.93
C VAL A 196 -15.85 6.63 -7.85
N THR A 197 -16.62 6.41 -8.92
CA THR A 197 -17.00 7.43 -9.90
C THR A 197 -18.51 7.51 -9.98
N TYR A 198 -19.07 8.72 -9.94
CA TYR A 198 -20.48 8.95 -10.18
C TYR A 198 -20.70 9.37 -11.63
N SER A 199 -21.62 8.69 -12.32
CA SER A 199 -21.99 9.03 -13.70
C SER A 199 -23.35 8.46 -14.07
N GLY A 200 -24.19 9.27 -14.74
CA GLY A 200 -25.50 8.85 -15.20
C GLY A 200 -26.43 8.32 -14.11
N GLY A 201 -26.32 8.86 -12.89
CA GLY A 201 -27.09 8.42 -11.73
C GLY A 201 -26.58 7.14 -11.07
N ASN A 202 -25.44 6.59 -11.49
CA ASN A 202 -24.86 5.36 -10.97
C ASN A 202 -23.49 5.60 -10.34
N TRP A 203 -23.16 4.74 -9.37
CA TRP A 203 -21.86 4.69 -8.70
C TRP A 203 -21.07 3.50 -9.24
N THR A 204 -19.97 3.77 -9.94
CA THR A 204 -19.03 2.74 -10.39
C THR A 204 -17.89 2.63 -9.39
N VAL A 205 -17.77 1.49 -8.72
CA VAL A 205 -16.70 1.17 -7.78
C VAL A 205 -15.68 0.29 -8.49
N ARG A 206 -14.50 0.84 -8.73
CA ARG A 206 -13.38 0.15 -9.36
C ARG A 206 -12.33 -0.20 -8.33
N ARG A 207 -12.01 -1.49 -8.23
CA ARG A 207 -10.95 -2.02 -7.37
C ARG A 207 -9.57 -1.71 -7.94
N LEU A 208 -8.66 -1.23 -7.10
CA LEU A 208 -7.28 -0.92 -7.46
C LEU A 208 -6.29 -1.91 -6.80
N PRO A 209 -5.25 -2.41 -7.52
CA PRO A 209 -4.92 -2.16 -8.93
C PRO A 209 -5.65 -3.07 -9.94
N GLU A 210 -6.41 -4.09 -9.51
CA GLU A 210 -6.96 -5.17 -10.35
C GLU A 210 -7.88 -4.67 -11.47
N GLY A 211 -8.55 -3.54 -11.26
CA GLY A 211 -9.38 -2.90 -12.25
C GLY A 211 -10.78 -3.50 -12.41
N THR A 212 -11.19 -4.46 -11.54
CA THR A 212 -12.56 -4.98 -11.54
C THR A 212 -13.54 -3.90 -11.08
N GLU A 213 -14.70 -3.85 -11.72
CA GLU A 213 -15.72 -2.81 -11.51
C GLU A 213 -17.05 -3.39 -11.09
N ASN A 214 -17.72 -2.74 -10.14
CA ASN A 214 -19.10 -2.98 -9.78
C ASN A 214 -19.88 -1.67 -9.94
N VAL A 215 -21.12 -1.77 -10.43
CA VAL A 215 -21.99 -0.61 -10.65
C VAL A 215 -23.20 -0.70 -9.73
N TYR A 216 -23.48 0.36 -9.00
CA TYR A 216 -24.59 0.47 -8.06
C TYR A 216 -25.46 1.69 -8.42
N GLY A 217 -26.78 1.52 -8.38
CA GLY A 217 -27.74 2.60 -8.67
C GLY A 217 -27.96 3.58 -7.51
N SER A 218 -27.54 3.21 -6.29
CA SER A 218 -27.70 4.06 -5.09
C SER A 218 -26.71 3.67 -4.01
N LEU A 219 -26.46 4.58 -3.08
CA LEU A 219 -25.80 4.32 -1.79
C LEU A 219 -26.87 4.38 -0.68
N PRO A 220 -26.64 3.78 0.50
CA PRO A 220 -25.42 3.03 0.88
C PRO A 220 -25.27 1.66 0.21
N GLN A 221 -24.00 1.19 0.09
CA GLN A 221 -23.65 -0.13 -0.44
C GLN A 221 -22.54 -0.74 0.39
N THR A 222 -22.69 -2.05 0.71
CA THR A 222 -21.70 -2.82 1.46
C THR A 222 -20.99 -3.82 0.54
N PHE A 223 -19.68 -3.81 0.56
CA PHE A 223 -18.80 -4.75 -0.14
C PHE A 223 -17.43 -4.80 0.55
N ASP A 224 -16.74 -5.92 0.44
CA ASP A 224 -15.39 -6.11 1.01
C ASP A 224 -15.27 -5.68 2.49
N GLY A 225 -16.33 -5.85 3.28
CA GLY A 225 -16.37 -5.49 4.70
C GLY A 225 -16.47 -3.99 5.01
N ILE A 226 -16.68 -3.15 3.99
CA ILE A 226 -16.93 -1.71 4.14
C ILE A 226 -18.32 -1.34 3.63
N THR A 227 -18.90 -0.30 4.20
CA THR A 227 -20.11 0.36 3.67
C THR A 227 -19.75 1.75 3.20
N LEU A 228 -20.02 2.02 1.93
CA LEU A 228 -20.01 3.36 1.34
C LEU A 228 -21.35 4.03 1.51
N ASP A 229 -21.34 5.29 1.90
CA ASP A 229 -22.53 6.12 2.04
C ASP A 229 -22.30 7.55 1.55
N LEU A 230 -23.37 8.24 1.17
CA LEU A 230 -23.40 9.65 0.77
C LEU A 230 -24.27 10.42 1.77
N PRO A 231 -23.76 10.77 2.96
CA PRO A 231 -24.57 11.41 3.99
C PRO A 231 -24.98 12.84 3.66
N SER A 232 -24.28 13.51 2.73
CA SER A 232 -24.61 14.89 2.35
C SER A 232 -24.06 15.28 0.98
N GLY A 233 -24.56 16.39 0.45
CA GLY A 233 -24.16 16.94 -0.84
C GLY A 233 -24.81 16.23 -2.03
N THR A 234 -24.49 16.73 -3.23
CA THR A 234 -25.00 16.22 -4.51
C THR A 234 -23.84 16.01 -5.45
N PRO A 235 -23.52 14.76 -5.83
CA PRO A 235 -22.49 14.49 -6.80
C PRO A 235 -22.92 14.92 -8.19
N GLN A 236 -21.95 15.28 -9.03
CA GLN A 236 -22.15 15.55 -10.45
C GLN A 236 -21.50 14.49 -11.33
N ASP A 237 -21.95 14.38 -12.57
CA ASP A 237 -21.41 13.42 -13.53
C ASP A 237 -19.90 13.65 -13.74
N GLY A 238 -19.11 12.60 -13.51
CA GLY A 238 -17.67 12.65 -13.60
C GLY A 238 -16.97 12.84 -12.25
N ASP A 239 -17.71 13.10 -11.17
CA ASP A 239 -17.12 13.19 -9.82
C ASP A 239 -16.49 11.86 -9.42
N MET A 240 -15.33 11.95 -8.80
CA MET A 240 -14.48 10.82 -8.46
C MET A 240 -14.01 10.91 -7.01
N TYR A 241 -13.92 9.75 -6.36
CA TYR A 241 -13.47 9.61 -4.98
C TYR A 241 -12.48 8.45 -4.89
N LEU A 242 -11.41 8.62 -4.11
CA LEU A 242 -10.50 7.56 -3.73
C LEU A 242 -10.85 7.07 -2.32
N VAL A 243 -11.12 5.78 -2.18
CA VAL A 243 -11.41 5.13 -0.90
C VAL A 243 -10.28 4.17 -0.56
N GLN A 244 -9.68 4.37 0.60
CA GLN A 244 -8.52 3.62 1.08
C GLN A 244 -8.84 3.03 2.46
N PRO A 245 -9.45 1.81 2.50
CA PRO A 245 -9.98 1.25 3.74
C PRO A 245 -8.93 0.97 4.81
N THR A 246 -7.74 0.56 4.40
CA THR A 246 -6.73 0.03 5.32
C THR A 246 -5.37 0.74 5.25
N ARG A 247 -5.18 1.65 4.30
CA ARG A 247 -3.91 2.31 3.97
C ARG A 247 -3.20 2.89 5.19
N TYR A 248 -3.93 3.58 6.03
CA TYR A 248 -3.39 4.31 7.17
C TYR A 248 -3.62 3.62 8.50
N ALA A 249 -4.18 2.40 8.50
CA ALA A 249 -4.57 1.70 9.72
C ALA A 249 -3.39 1.45 10.68
N GLY A 250 -2.21 1.14 10.15
CA GLY A 250 -1.01 0.95 10.98
C GLY A 250 -0.51 2.21 11.68
N ARG A 251 -0.86 3.40 11.17
CA ARG A 251 -0.57 4.69 11.78
C ARG A 251 -1.64 5.08 12.82
N ASP A 252 -2.90 4.75 12.53
CA ASP A 252 -4.07 5.33 13.21
C ASP A 252 -4.64 4.42 14.31
N ILE A 253 -4.15 3.17 14.45
CA ILE A 253 -4.48 2.31 15.59
C ILE A 253 -3.92 2.89 16.88
N ASP A 254 -4.72 2.80 17.95
CA ASP A 254 -4.32 3.27 19.28
C ASP A 254 -4.93 2.38 20.37
N VAL A 255 -4.29 2.32 21.53
CA VAL A 255 -4.80 1.59 22.69
C VAL A 255 -5.62 2.55 23.55
N LEU A 256 -6.90 2.26 23.70
CA LEU A 256 -7.83 3.09 24.49
C LEU A 256 -7.84 2.70 25.98
N VAL A 257 -7.66 1.40 26.29
CA VAL A 257 -7.64 0.88 27.65
C VAL A 257 -6.20 0.89 28.18
N THR A 258 -5.88 1.88 28.98
CA THR A 258 -4.53 2.06 29.58
C THR A 258 -4.45 1.60 31.02
N ASP A 259 -5.58 1.50 31.74
CA ASP A 259 -5.68 0.94 33.09
C ASP A 259 -5.89 -0.57 33.02
N PRO A 260 -4.99 -1.40 33.57
CA PRO A 260 -5.15 -2.85 33.60
C PRO A 260 -6.43 -3.34 34.29
N ALA A 261 -7.00 -2.55 35.19
CA ALA A 261 -8.26 -2.89 35.88
C ALA A 261 -9.47 -2.88 34.94
N LEU A 262 -9.37 -2.17 33.81
CA LEU A 262 -10.43 -2.06 32.78
C LEU A 262 -10.34 -3.16 31.71
N VAL A 263 -9.34 -4.05 31.80
CA VAL A 263 -9.24 -5.20 30.88
C VAL A 263 -10.34 -6.21 31.22
N ALA A 264 -11.25 -6.44 30.28
CA ALA A 264 -12.38 -7.34 30.44
C ALA A 264 -11.97 -8.82 30.34
N ALA A 265 -11.25 -9.30 31.35
CA ALA A 265 -10.67 -10.65 31.38
C ALA A 265 -11.66 -11.72 31.84
N ALA A 266 -12.67 -11.36 32.67
CA ALA A 266 -13.66 -12.26 33.19
C ALA A 266 -14.89 -12.40 32.27
N ALA A 267 -15.65 -13.46 32.41
CA ALA A 267 -16.99 -13.55 31.83
C ALA A 267 -18.00 -12.82 32.74
N PRO A 268 -19.01 -12.10 32.17
CA PRO A 268 -19.95 -11.31 32.96
C PRO A 268 -20.96 -12.13 33.74
N VAL A 269 -21.08 -13.41 33.42
CA VAL A 269 -22.03 -14.34 34.08
C VAL A 269 -21.34 -15.63 34.49
N ARG A 270 -21.93 -16.29 35.49
CA ARG A 270 -21.47 -17.60 36.00
C ARG A 270 -22.67 -18.52 36.26
N THR A 271 -22.47 -19.83 36.10
CA THR A 271 -23.42 -20.87 36.42
C THR A 271 -23.02 -21.56 37.72
N THR A 272 -24.01 -21.95 38.52
CA THR A 272 -23.82 -22.71 39.75
C THR A 272 -24.86 -23.82 39.85
N ALA A 273 -24.49 -24.97 40.43
CA ALA A 273 -25.42 -26.05 40.76
C ALA A 273 -25.90 -25.89 42.22
N ALA A 274 -27.17 -26.16 42.50
CA ALA A 274 -27.64 -26.20 43.84
C ALA A 274 -27.01 -27.38 44.60
N LEU A 275 -26.70 -27.20 45.87
CA LEU A 275 -26.11 -28.23 46.73
C LEU A 275 -27.11 -29.35 47.04
N THR A 276 -28.40 -29.11 46.78
CA THR A 276 -29.53 -30.05 47.01
C THR A 276 -29.79 -30.95 45.81
N ASN A 277 -29.05 -30.79 44.72
CA ASN A 277 -29.22 -31.62 43.54
C ASN A 277 -28.91 -33.09 43.86
N ASN A 278 -29.80 -33.98 43.46
CA ASN A 278 -29.72 -35.41 43.71
C ASN A 278 -29.26 -36.20 42.46
N GLY A 279 -29.39 -35.62 41.26
CA GLY A 279 -28.90 -36.20 40.01
C GLY A 279 -27.39 -36.01 39.83
N ASN A 280 -26.88 -36.51 38.71
CA ASN A 280 -25.46 -36.33 38.34
C ASN A 280 -25.26 -35.27 37.25
N ALA A 281 -26.31 -34.50 36.96
CA ALA A 281 -26.22 -33.46 35.91
C ALA A 281 -25.24 -32.37 36.27
N LYS A 282 -24.55 -31.86 35.25
CA LYS A 282 -23.56 -30.77 35.35
C LYS A 282 -23.85 -29.70 34.28
N ILE A 283 -23.74 -28.45 34.68
CA ILE A 283 -23.87 -27.30 33.80
C ILE A 283 -22.48 -26.77 33.43
N THR A 284 -22.28 -26.42 32.18
CA THR A 284 -21.05 -25.69 31.74
C THR A 284 -21.15 -24.22 32.13
N GLN A 285 -20.01 -23.52 32.21
CA GLN A 285 -19.98 -22.08 32.51
C GLN A 285 -20.54 -21.22 31.37
N GLY A 286 -20.71 -21.81 30.18
CA GLY A 286 -21.25 -21.14 29.01
C GLY A 286 -20.29 -20.19 28.32
N VAL A 287 -20.72 -19.79 27.14
CA VAL A 287 -20.02 -18.80 26.29
C VAL A 287 -20.96 -17.63 26.05
N VAL A 288 -20.48 -16.40 26.27
CA VAL A 288 -21.24 -15.17 26.01
C VAL A 288 -21.01 -14.75 24.57
N SER A 289 -22.06 -14.56 23.81
CA SER A 289 -22.05 -14.07 22.42
C SER A 289 -22.72 -12.70 22.24
N ASP A 290 -23.53 -12.30 23.24
CA ASP A 290 -24.21 -10.99 23.27
C ASP A 290 -24.34 -10.51 24.71
N VAL A 291 -24.22 -9.24 24.96
CA VAL A 291 -24.30 -8.57 26.26
C VAL A 291 -25.47 -7.60 26.38
N THR A 292 -26.35 -7.55 25.38
CA THR A 292 -27.46 -6.59 25.32
C THR A 292 -28.38 -6.67 26.55
N ASP A 293 -28.63 -7.90 27.06
CA ASP A 293 -29.48 -8.16 28.21
C ASP A 293 -28.65 -8.28 29.52
N LEU A 294 -27.40 -7.88 29.54
CA LEU A 294 -26.53 -7.93 30.71
C LEU A 294 -26.26 -6.51 31.28
N PRO A 295 -26.09 -6.37 32.63
CA PRO A 295 -26.13 -7.42 33.63
C PRO A 295 -27.55 -7.96 33.84
N LEU A 296 -27.67 -9.23 34.24
CA LEU A 296 -28.97 -9.83 34.56
C LEU A 296 -29.63 -9.04 35.71
N PRO A 297 -30.92 -8.69 35.60
CA PRO A 297 -31.63 -7.97 36.67
C PRO A 297 -31.83 -8.80 37.93
N SER A 298 -31.88 -10.13 37.81
CA SER A 298 -31.94 -11.10 38.88
C SER A 298 -31.32 -12.43 38.46
N PRO A 299 -30.89 -13.29 39.41
CA PRO A 299 -30.45 -14.63 39.07
C PRO A 299 -31.57 -15.43 38.36
N VAL A 300 -31.18 -16.15 37.30
CA VAL A 300 -32.09 -17.03 36.53
C VAL A 300 -31.87 -18.45 36.99
N THR A 301 -32.96 -19.12 37.40
CA THR A 301 -32.92 -20.51 37.88
C THR A 301 -33.59 -21.43 36.89
N PHE A 302 -32.90 -22.52 36.55
CA PHE A 302 -33.35 -23.63 35.73
C PHE A 302 -33.66 -24.79 36.66
N THR A 303 -34.92 -25.23 36.77
CA THR A 303 -35.34 -26.34 37.61
C THR A 303 -35.85 -27.47 36.72
N TYR A 304 -35.32 -28.67 36.91
CA TYR A 304 -35.72 -29.85 36.13
C TYR A 304 -37.07 -30.41 36.55
N ASP A 305 -37.94 -30.56 35.57
CA ASP A 305 -39.21 -31.31 35.71
C ASP A 305 -39.05 -32.64 34.97
N GLN A 306 -38.99 -33.75 35.75
CA GLN A 306 -38.80 -35.07 35.19
C GLN A 306 -40.04 -35.56 34.43
N ALA A 307 -41.26 -35.14 34.82
CA ALA A 307 -42.50 -35.57 34.17
C ALA A 307 -42.64 -34.95 32.76
N ALA A 308 -42.23 -33.69 32.61
CA ALA A 308 -42.21 -32.99 31.33
C ALA A 308 -40.90 -33.19 30.53
N ASN A 309 -39.86 -33.71 31.18
CA ASN A 309 -38.50 -33.80 30.63
C ASN A 309 -37.97 -32.42 30.12
N GLU A 310 -38.12 -31.39 30.96
CA GLU A 310 -37.75 -30.02 30.59
C GLU A 310 -37.13 -29.25 31.76
N TRP A 311 -36.43 -28.17 31.43
CA TRP A 311 -35.95 -27.17 32.39
C TRP A 311 -36.92 -26.02 32.46
N ALA A 312 -37.68 -25.93 33.55
CA ALA A 312 -38.50 -24.75 33.85
C ALA A 312 -37.58 -23.57 34.24
N VAL A 313 -37.87 -22.38 33.73
CA VAL A 313 -37.03 -21.18 33.93
C VAL A 313 -37.78 -20.17 34.78
N SER A 314 -37.10 -19.66 35.80
CA SER A 314 -37.60 -18.57 36.64
C SER A 314 -36.57 -17.45 36.78
N GLY A 315 -37.06 -16.22 36.99
CA GLY A 315 -36.18 -15.02 37.12
C GLY A 315 -35.66 -14.47 35.79
N ALA A 316 -36.02 -15.05 34.66
CA ALA A 316 -35.59 -14.60 33.36
C ALA A 316 -36.33 -13.28 32.93
N SER A 317 -35.59 -12.32 32.38
CA SER A 317 -36.13 -11.11 31.75
C SER A 317 -35.27 -10.78 30.51
N PRO A 318 -35.85 -10.84 29.30
CA PRO A 318 -37.21 -11.30 28.97
C PRO A 318 -37.47 -12.75 29.41
N ALA A 319 -38.74 -13.13 29.56
CA ALA A 319 -39.13 -14.48 29.95
C ALA A 319 -38.66 -15.51 28.91
N ALA A 320 -38.15 -16.63 29.38
CA ALA A 320 -37.61 -17.70 28.54
C ALA A 320 -38.04 -19.08 29.04
N GLY A 321 -37.90 -20.10 28.18
CA GLY A 321 -38.22 -21.49 28.47
C GLY A 321 -39.74 -21.81 28.48
N PRO A 322 -40.11 -23.03 28.93
CA PRO A 322 -39.20 -24.12 29.34
C PRO A 322 -38.32 -24.62 28.18
N PHE A 323 -37.19 -25.24 28.51
CA PHE A 323 -36.30 -25.89 27.55
C PHE A 323 -36.38 -27.41 27.68
N THR A 324 -36.73 -28.10 26.60
CA THR A 324 -36.73 -29.58 26.59
C THR A 324 -35.32 -30.11 26.85
N TYR A 325 -35.19 -31.07 27.77
CA TYR A 325 -33.88 -31.58 28.12
C TYR A 325 -33.38 -32.64 27.14
N THR A 326 -32.20 -32.42 26.65
CA THR A 326 -31.34 -33.40 25.96
C THR A 326 -29.92 -33.22 26.48
N SER A 327 -29.32 -34.29 27.02
CA SER A 327 -27.99 -34.23 27.61
C SER A 327 -26.95 -33.73 26.58
N GLY A 328 -26.29 -32.62 26.89
CA GLY A 328 -25.27 -32.01 26.06
C GLY A 328 -25.76 -31.13 24.89
N ALA A 329 -27.08 -30.95 24.77
CA ALA A 329 -27.63 -29.99 23.83
C ALA A 329 -27.35 -28.54 24.28
N ASP A 330 -27.16 -27.64 23.33
CA ASP A 330 -27.00 -26.23 23.61
C ASP A 330 -28.30 -25.59 24.06
N ILE A 331 -28.25 -24.87 25.16
CA ILE A 331 -29.30 -23.98 25.64
C ILE A 331 -28.80 -22.56 25.47
N THR A 332 -29.49 -21.77 24.64
CA THR A 332 -29.17 -20.36 24.43
C THR A 332 -30.22 -19.49 25.09
N PHE A 333 -29.77 -18.56 25.92
CA PHE A 333 -30.58 -17.60 26.64
C PHE A 333 -29.82 -16.28 26.84
N ASN A 334 -30.43 -15.15 26.51
CA ASN A 334 -29.86 -13.80 26.67
C ASN A 334 -28.39 -13.68 26.23
N GLY A 335 -28.07 -14.17 25.03
CA GLY A 335 -26.71 -14.13 24.51
C GLY A 335 -25.70 -15.05 25.18
N LEU A 336 -26.14 -15.91 26.10
CA LEU A 336 -25.34 -16.97 26.72
C LEU A 336 -25.74 -18.34 26.18
N THR A 337 -24.77 -19.12 25.73
CA THR A 337 -24.95 -20.52 25.33
C THR A 337 -24.21 -21.43 26.31
N PHE A 338 -24.94 -22.39 26.92
CA PHE A 338 -24.40 -23.37 27.85
C PHE A 338 -25.01 -24.73 27.61
N GLN A 339 -24.43 -25.77 28.21
CA GLN A 339 -24.89 -27.16 28.11
C GLN A 339 -25.13 -27.72 29.50
N ILE A 340 -26.15 -28.58 29.62
CA ILE A 340 -26.34 -29.41 30.78
C ILE A 340 -26.17 -30.88 30.36
N THR A 341 -25.23 -31.56 31.00
CA THR A 341 -24.88 -32.96 30.69
C THR A 341 -25.20 -33.89 31.89
N GLY A 342 -25.45 -35.15 31.64
CA GLY A 342 -25.73 -36.15 32.67
C GLY A 342 -27.21 -36.47 32.80
N THR A 343 -27.61 -36.97 33.95
CA THR A 343 -29.00 -37.35 34.27
C THR A 343 -29.46 -36.55 35.47
N PRO A 344 -30.30 -35.53 35.28
CA PRO A 344 -30.88 -34.78 36.39
C PRO A 344 -31.95 -35.60 37.11
N ALA A 345 -32.13 -35.35 38.40
CA ALA A 345 -33.28 -35.81 39.17
C ALA A 345 -34.36 -34.72 39.23
N ASP A 346 -35.59 -35.09 39.49
CA ASP A 346 -36.71 -34.16 39.63
C ASP A 346 -36.39 -33.09 40.70
N GLY A 347 -36.60 -31.83 40.37
CA GLY A 347 -36.28 -30.69 41.23
C GLY A 347 -34.81 -30.26 41.26
N ASP A 348 -33.89 -30.95 40.56
CA ASP A 348 -32.50 -30.47 40.41
C ASP A 348 -32.51 -29.08 39.79
N SER A 349 -31.62 -28.22 40.28
CA SER A 349 -31.59 -26.84 39.79
C SER A 349 -30.19 -26.31 39.55
N PHE A 350 -30.11 -25.42 38.53
CA PHE A 350 -28.94 -24.65 38.20
C PHE A 350 -29.28 -23.17 38.16
N THR A 351 -28.36 -22.32 38.60
CA THR A 351 -28.56 -20.86 38.63
C THR A 351 -27.52 -20.18 37.76
N LEU A 352 -27.98 -19.28 36.89
CA LEU A 352 -27.19 -18.33 36.15
C LEU A 352 -27.26 -16.99 36.89
N SER A 353 -26.13 -16.41 37.24
CA SER A 353 -26.05 -15.15 37.96
C SER A 353 -24.93 -14.24 37.41
N ASN A 354 -25.03 -12.93 37.69
CA ASN A 354 -23.94 -12.01 37.42
C ASN A 354 -22.66 -12.44 38.14
N ASN A 355 -21.51 -12.25 37.49
CA ASN A 355 -20.22 -12.64 38.04
C ASN A 355 -19.63 -11.54 38.93
N ASN A 356 -20.28 -11.21 40.05
CA ASN A 356 -19.93 -10.10 40.93
C ASN A 356 -18.56 -10.26 41.65
N GLN A 357 -17.91 -11.41 41.55
CA GLN A 357 -16.59 -11.68 42.12
C GLN A 357 -15.64 -12.33 41.12
N GLY A 358 -15.61 -11.76 39.89
CA GLY A 358 -14.88 -12.31 38.76
C GLY A 358 -13.34 -12.06 38.79
N VAL A 359 -12.76 -11.62 39.93
CA VAL A 359 -11.32 -11.28 40.02
C VAL A 359 -10.37 -12.45 39.75
N ALA A 360 -10.81 -13.68 39.86
CA ALA A 360 -10.04 -14.87 39.51
C ALA A 360 -10.54 -15.56 38.24
N ASP A 361 -11.50 -14.96 37.53
CA ASP A 361 -12.06 -15.49 36.29
C ASP A 361 -11.25 -14.98 35.10
N ASN A 362 -10.78 -15.90 34.27
CA ASN A 362 -10.00 -15.61 33.07
C ASN A 362 -10.65 -16.12 31.78
N ARG A 363 -11.93 -16.44 31.80
CA ARG A 363 -12.61 -17.06 30.64
C ARG A 363 -12.55 -16.17 29.40
N ASN A 364 -12.83 -14.88 29.55
CA ASN A 364 -12.77 -13.97 28.42
C ASN A 364 -11.31 -13.72 27.97
N ALA A 365 -10.35 -13.66 28.89
CA ALA A 365 -8.94 -13.57 28.54
C ALA A 365 -8.45 -14.77 27.70
N LEU A 366 -8.94 -15.96 27.97
CA LEU A 366 -8.64 -17.15 27.16
C LEU A 366 -9.25 -17.05 25.75
N LEU A 367 -10.45 -16.46 25.61
CA LEU A 367 -11.07 -16.22 24.30
C LEU A 367 -10.31 -15.13 23.52
N LEU A 368 -9.92 -14.04 24.17
CA LEU A 368 -9.04 -13.03 23.58
C LEU A 368 -7.71 -13.64 23.10
N GLY A 369 -7.10 -14.50 23.92
CA GLY A 369 -5.88 -15.22 23.52
C GLY A 369 -6.06 -16.16 22.32
N ARG A 370 -7.22 -16.78 22.19
CA ARG A 370 -7.55 -17.66 21.04
C ARG A 370 -7.62 -16.91 19.71
N LEU A 371 -7.96 -15.62 19.70
CA LEU A 371 -7.99 -14.81 18.49
C LEU A 371 -6.66 -14.82 17.73
N GLN A 372 -5.53 -15.00 18.44
CA GLN A 372 -4.21 -15.12 17.80
C GLN A 372 -4.15 -16.27 16.79
N THR A 373 -4.85 -17.36 17.05
CA THR A 373 -4.81 -18.57 16.21
C THR A 373 -6.08 -18.79 15.40
N THR A 374 -7.15 -18.06 15.71
CA THR A 374 -8.41 -18.15 14.98
C THR A 374 -8.29 -17.49 13.61
N PRO A 375 -8.69 -18.17 12.52
CA PRO A 375 -8.69 -17.57 11.20
C PRO A 375 -9.79 -16.49 11.12
N THR A 376 -9.38 -15.22 11.14
CA THR A 376 -10.27 -14.04 11.11
C THR A 376 -9.91 -13.04 10.02
N VAL A 377 -8.77 -13.21 9.36
CA VAL A 377 -8.29 -12.30 8.31
C VAL A 377 -8.68 -12.83 6.94
N ALA A 378 -9.03 -11.95 6.01
CA ALA A 378 -9.32 -12.26 4.61
C ALA A 378 -10.43 -13.32 4.45
N GLY A 379 -11.60 -13.05 5.03
CA GLY A 379 -12.75 -13.96 4.98
C GLY A 379 -12.52 -15.28 5.72
N GLY A 380 -11.70 -15.29 6.78
CA GLY A 380 -11.40 -16.49 7.54
C GLY A 380 -10.33 -17.41 6.93
N SER A 381 -9.58 -16.94 5.93
CA SER A 381 -8.53 -17.74 5.28
C SER A 381 -7.19 -17.74 6.03
N ALA A 382 -6.96 -16.78 6.93
CA ALA A 382 -5.72 -16.61 7.67
C ALA A 382 -5.98 -16.13 9.11
N ASN A 383 -5.08 -16.47 10.03
CA ASN A 383 -4.98 -15.79 11.33
C ASN A 383 -3.98 -14.63 11.25
N TYR A 384 -3.88 -13.80 12.29
CA TYR A 384 -3.00 -12.62 12.30
C TYR A 384 -1.54 -12.97 12.01
N GLN A 385 -1.02 -14.04 12.63
CA GLN A 385 0.37 -14.45 12.49
C GLN A 385 0.67 -14.93 11.06
N SER A 386 -0.20 -15.75 10.48
CA SER A 386 -0.04 -16.23 9.12
C SER A 386 -0.18 -15.11 8.09
N ALA A 387 -1.13 -14.18 8.27
CA ALA A 387 -1.30 -13.02 7.41
C ALA A 387 -0.07 -12.09 7.47
N TYR A 388 0.48 -11.86 8.66
CA TYR A 388 1.72 -11.08 8.81
C TYR A 388 2.93 -11.79 8.19
N SER A 389 3.05 -13.11 8.39
CA SER A 389 4.13 -13.89 7.78
C SER A 389 4.06 -13.90 6.25
N GLN A 390 2.85 -13.91 5.66
CA GLN A 390 2.65 -13.77 4.22
C GLN A 390 3.12 -12.39 3.72
N LEU A 391 2.81 -11.32 4.46
CA LEU A 391 3.29 -9.97 4.14
C LEU A 391 4.83 -9.93 4.13
N VAL A 392 5.48 -10.44 5.18
CA VAL A 392 6.95 -10.47 5.27
C VAL A 392 7.54 -11.27 4.10
N SER A 393 6.96 -12.42 3.78
CA SER A 393 7.41 -13.27 2.67
C SER A 393 7.22 -12.55 1.31
N GLN A 394 6.11 -11.85 1.12
CA GLN A 394 5.86 -11.09 -0.09
C GLN A 394 6.87 -9.95 -0.26
N VAL A 395 7.06 -9.12 0.77
CA VAL A 395 8.07 -8.03 0.73
C VAL A 395 9.47 -8.58 0.47
N GLY A 396 9.81 -9.72 1.08
CA GLY A 396 11.09 -10.39 0.82
C GLY A 396 11.25 -10.86 -0.64
N ASN A 397 10.20 -11.43 -1.22
CA ASN A 397 10.19 -11.86 -2.63
C ASN A 397 10.28 -10.65 -3.57
N ASP A 398 9.49 -9.61 -3.33
CA ASP A 398 9.50 -8.37 -4.14
C ASP A 398 10.88 -7.70 -4.08
N THR A 399 11.51 -7.68 -2.90
CA THR A 399 12.88 -7.15 -2.73
C THR A 399 13.89 -7.94 -3.54
N ARG A 400 13.83 -9.27 -3.49
CA ARG A 400 14.72 -10.14 -4.26
C ARG A 400 14.51 -10.00 -5.77
N GLU A 401 13.28 -9.88 -6.21
CA GLU A 401 12.95 -9.65 -7.62
C GLU A 401 13.54 -8.34 -8.12
N ILE A 402 13.36 -7.24 -7.36
CA ILE A 402 13.94 -5.92 -7.68
C ILE A 402 15.47 -6.00 -7.71
N GLU A 403 16.11 -6.73 -6.81
CA GLU A 403 17.57 -6.91 -6.77
C GLU A 403 18.07 -7.64 -8.03
N VAL A 404 17.42 -8.74 -8.42
CA VAL A 404 17.76 -9.50 -9.64
C VAL A 404 17.54 -8.64 -10.88
N GLN A 405 16.45 -7.90 -10.98
CA GLN A 405 16.18 -6.97 -12.08
C GLN A 405 17.25 -5.86 -12.15
N SER A 406 17.64 -5.30 -11.00
CA SER A 406 18.69 -4.28 -10.91
C SER A 406 20.03 -4.81 -11.43
N GLN A 407 20.43 -6.01 -11.02
CA GLN A 407 21.66 -6.67 -11.51
C GLN A 407 21.62 -6.93 -13.02
N ALA A 408 20.50 -7.41 -13.54
CA ALA A 408 20.31 -7.63 -14.96
C ALA A 408 20.42 -6.33 -15.77
N GLN A 409 19.80 -5.23 -15.29
CA GLN A 409 19.90 -3.91 -15.92
C GLN A 409 21.34 -3.36 -15.88
N GLN A 410 22.06 -3.53 -14.78
CA GLN A 410 23.46 -3.12 -14.69
C GLN A 410 24.36 -3.85 -15.73
N ILE A 411 24.13 -5.16 -15.93
CA ILE A 411 24.84 -5.94 -16.96
C ILE A 411 24.51 -5.41 -18.36
N LEU A 412 23.23 -5.12 -18.64
CA LEU A 412 22.83 -4.56 -19.94
C LEU A 412 23.45 -3.18 -20.20
N VAL A 413 23.45 -2.30 -19.20
CA VAL A 413 24.10 -0.96 -19.30
C VAL A 413 25.58 -1.14 -19.54
N LYS A 414 26.25 -2.02 -18.78
CA LYS A 414 27.68 -2.31 -18.98
C LYS A 414 27.97 -2.82 -20.39
N THR A 415 27.20 -3.78 -20.87
CA THR A 415 27.37 -4.36 -22.21
C THR A 415 27.18 -3.28 -23.31
N ALA A 416 26.18 -2.41 -23.15
CA ALA A 416 25.95 -1.30 -24.10
C ALA A 416 27.11 -0.29 -24.08
N THR A 417 27.60 0.06 -22.89
CA THR A 417 28.77 0.95 -22.74
C THR A 417 30.06 0.34 -23.30
N ASP A 418 30.29 -0.95 -23.05
CA ASP A 418 31.46 -1.66 -23.60
C ASP A 418 31.38 -1.72 -25.14
N ALA A 419 30.18 -1.91 -25.72
CA ALA A 419 29.96 -1.90 -27.16
C ALA A 419 30.17 -0.50 -27.78
N GLU A 420 29.70 0.55 -27.12
CA GLU A 420 29.95 1.94 -27.52
C GLU A 420 31.45 2.26 -27.50
N GLN A 421 32.14 1.91 -26.41
CA GLN A 421 33.59 2.09 -26.27
C GLN A 421 34.41 1.30 -27.30
N ALA A 422 33.96 0.08 -27.65
CA ALA A 422 34.61 -0.71 -28.69
C ALA A 422 34.52 -0.08 -30.07
N PHE A 423 33.45 0.70 -30.32
CA PHE A 423 33.24 1.38 -31.61
C PHE A 423 33.87 2.81 -31.66
N SER A 424 33.74 3.58 -30.57
CA SER A 424 34.14 4.99 -30.50
C SER A 424 35.28 5.25 -29.51
N GLY A 425 35.70 4.26 -28.74
CA GLY A 425 36.78 4.41 -27.77
C GLY A 425 38.16 4.59 -28.41
N VAL A 426 38.95 5.50 -27.84
CA VAL A 426 40.34 5.67 -28.22
C VAL A 426 41.20 4.62 -27.53
N ASN A 427 41.86 3.78 -28.32
CA ASN A 427 42.88 2.84 -27.80
C ASN A 427 44.17 3.61 -27.51
N LEU A 428 44.46 3.90 -26.25
CA LEU A 428 45.63 4.68 -25.85
C LEU A 428 46.94 4.04 -26.30
N ASP A 429 47.04 2.73 -26.44
CA ASP A 429 48.23 2.05 -26.94
C ASP A 429 48.41 2.27 -28.44
N GLU A 430 47.31 2.30 -29.20
CA GLU A 430 47.34 2.61 -30.62
C GLU A 430 47.68 4.09 -30.90
N GLU A 431 47.11 4.99 -30.12
CA GLU A 431 47.44 6.41 -30.18
C GLU A 431 48.90 6.67 -29.75
N ALA A 432 49.40 6.00 -28.73
CA ALA A 432 50.80 6.09 -28.34
C ALA A 432 51.75 5.58 -29.48
N ALA A 433 51.40 4.47 -30.12
CA ALA A 433 52.11 3.97 -31.27
C ALA A 433 52.06 4.93 -32.45
N ASN A 434 50.92 5.52 -32.73
CA ASN A 434 50.74 6.57 -33.76
C ASN A 434 51.57 7.83 -33.45
N LEU A 435 51.55 8.26 -32.18
CA LEU A 435 52.36 9.43 -31.74
C LEU A 435 53.85 9.19 -31.99
N VAL A 436 54.37 8.02 -31.61
CA VAL A 436 55.76 7.63 -31.86
C VAL A 436 56.07 7.63 -33.37
N ARG A 437 55.13 7.07 -34.19
CA ARG A 437 55.29 7.05 -35.66
C ARG A 437 55.30 8.46 -36.26
N PHE A 438 54.43 9.36 -35.78
CA PHE A 438 54.42 10.75 -36.24
C PHE A 438 55.63 11.53 -35.78
N GLN A 439 56.15 11.28 -34.55
CA GLN A 439 57.42 11.86 -34.09
C GLN A 439 58.59 11.41 -34.95
N GLN A 440 58.66 10.11 -35.30
CA GLN A 440 59.69 9.60 -36.20
C GLN A 440 59.58 10.19 -37.61
N ALA A 441 58.36 10.31 -38.15
CA ALA A 441 58.13 10.93 -39.43
C ALA A 441 58.53 12.43 -39.44
N TYR A 442 58.20 13.16 -38.37
CA TYR A 442 58.63 14.56 -38.19
C TYR A 442 60.17 14.68 -38.12
N GLN A 443 60.84 13.82 -37.34
CA GLN A 443 62.30 13.79 -37.25
C GLN A 443 62.93 13.48 -38.60
N ALA A 444 62.39 12.51 -39.34
CA ALA A 444 62.87 12.15 -40.69
C ALA A 444 62.70 13.34 -41.67
N SER A 445 61.54 14.00 -41.63
CA SER A 445 61.28 15.19 -42.48
C SER A 445 62.21 16.33 -42.14
N ALA A 446 62.48 16.58 -40.83
CA ALA A 446 63.44 17.58 -40.39
C ALA A 446 64.88 17.26 -40.90
N LYS A 447 65.25 15.98 -40.89
CA LYS A 447 66.53 15.52 -41.39
C LYS A 447 66.67 15.70 -42.92
N VAL A 448 65.61 15.41 -43.67
CA VAL A 448 65.54 15.65 -45.12
C VAL A 448 65.69 17.11 -45.43
N LEU A 449 64.99 18.03 -44.70
CA LEU A 449 65.13 19.45 -44.85
C LEU A 449 66.57 19.91 -44.55
N GLN A 450 67.23 19.41 -43.52
CA GLN A 450 68.62 19.73 -43.20
C GLN A 450 69.56 19.32 -44.35
N ILE A 451 69.44 18.11 -44.88
CA ILE A 451 70.21 17.59 -45.99
C ILE A 451 69.95 18.43 -47.26
N ALA A 452 68.71 18.80 -47.53
CA ALA A 452 68.35 19.66 -48.65
C ALA A 452 68.99 21.04 -48.54
N THR A 453 69.02 21.62 -47.33
CA THR A 453 69.70 22.91 -47.08
C THR A 453 71.22 22.79 -47.26
N GLU A 454 71.82 21.73 -46.73
CA GLU A 454 73.28 21.47 -46.93
C GLU A 454 73.59 21.26 -48.39
N LEU A 455 72.78 20.54 -49.16
CA LEU A 455 72.97 20.36 -50.60
C LEU A 455 72.82 21.70 -51.37
N PHE A 456 71.83 22.52 -50.97
CA PHE A 456 71.60 23.81 -51.55
C PHE A 456 72.76 24.75 -51.30
N ASP A 457 73.32 24.78 -50.09
CA ASP A 457 74.55 25.56 -49.75
C ASP A 457 75.78 25.10 -50.52
N GLN A 458 75.91 23.75 -50.71
CA GLN A 458 77.00 23.25 -51.59
C GLN A 458 76.86 23.66 -53.02
N ILE A 459 75.65 23.64 -53.60
CA ILE A 459 75.43 24.14 -55.00
C ILE A 459 75.74 25.63 -55.13
N LEU A 460 75.41 26.44 -54.13
CA LEU A 460 75.73 27.85 -54.10
C LEU A 460 77.23 28.08 -54.01
N GLN A 461 77.99 27.20 -53.33
CA GLN A 461 79.47 27.31 -53.30
C GLN A 461 80.15 26.90 -54.61
N PHE A 462 79.55 26.04 -55.45
CA PHE A 462 80.06 25.68 -56.77
C PHE A 462 79.70 26.72 -57.89
N GLY A 463 78.78 27.65 -57.62
CA GLY A 463 78.31 28.66 -58.56
C GLY A 463 78.95 30.04 -58.45
N ASN A 464 79.94 30.22 -57.55
CA ASN A 464 80.79 31.45 -57.42
C ASN A 464 82.17 31.26 -57.98
#